data_57120333acd5c32c9acdb25a90de6831
#
_entry.id   57120333acd5c32c9acdb25a90de6831
#
_cell.length_a   1.000
_cell.length_b   1.000
_cell.length_c   1.000
_cell.angle_alpha   90.00
_cell.angle_beta   90.00
_cell.angle_gamma   90.00
#
_symmetry.space_group_name_H-M   'P 1'
#
loop_
_entity.id
_entity.type
_entity.pdbx_description
1 polymer ?
#
loop_
_entity_poly.entity_id
_entity_poly.type
_entity_poly.pdbx_seq_one_letter_code
_entity_poly.pdbx_strand_id
1 'polypeptide(L)'
;MTQITFPQAGHLTALPPLSLYIHIPWCIKKCPYCDFNSHSLKNGLPEAAYIDALLTDLQLELPNIWGRPVETIFFGGGTPSLFQAESIDRLLSGVRSLLRLQPEAEITLEANPGTFEIEKFQGFKDAGITRLSIGVQSFNDDMLARLGRVHNGKEALTAIATALKLFDKANIDLMYALPNQTVQTALDDVQTAIATGATHISAYHLTMEPNTPFGHTPPKGLPQDEAALDIEDAVHGALEGAGFIHYETSAFAKPTMQCRHNLNYWQFGDYLGIGAGAHGKISYPDRIERTVRRRHPNDYLALMQSQPSKAVERKTVAAEDLPFEFMMNALRLTDGVPAAMLQERTGIPAAKIMAQIETARQKGLLETDPTVFRPTEQGRLFLNDLLQCFL
;
A
#
# COMPACT_ATOMS: atom_id res chain seq x y z
N MET A 1 -39.89 -28.03 10.50
CA MET A 1 -38.62 -28.36 9.80
C MET A 1 -38.08 -27.05 9.30
N THR A 2 -37.07 -26.51 9.95
CA THR A 2 -36.38 -25.28 9.52
C THR A 2 -35.51 -25.67 8.32
N GLN A 3 -35.85 -25.16 7.14
CA GLN A 3 -35.00 -25.31 5.95
C GLN A 3 -33.68 -24.57 6.24
N ILE A 4 -32.60 -25.32 6.35
CA ILE A 4 -31.25 -24.78 6.34
C ILE A 4 -30.99 -24.41 4.86
N THR A 5 -31.19 -23.14 4.51
CA THR A 5 -30.74 -22.60 3.22
C THR A 5 -29.25 -22.39 3.32
N PHE A 6 -28.48 -23.20 2.62
CA PHE A 6 -27.07 -22.94 2.39
C PHE A 6 -26.94 -21.63 1.59
N PRO A 7 -26.00 -20.72 1.93
CA PRO A 7 -25.74 -19.54 1.13
C PRO A 7 -25.46 -19.94 -0.31
N GLN A 8 -26.11 -19.29 -1.27
CA GLN A 8 -25.75 -19.47 -2.67
C GLN A 8 -24.29 -19.02 -2.84
N ALA A 9 -23.52 -19.74 -3.66
CA ALA A 9 -22.15 -19.36 -3.98
C ALA A 9 -22.13 -17.91 -4.49
N GLY A 10 -21.30 -17.07 -3.87
CA GLY A 10 -21.21 -15.63 -4.17
C GLY A 10 -21.94 -14.72 -3.18
N HIS A 11 -22.59 -15.22 -2.13
CA HIS A 11 -23.19 -14.40 -1.08
C HIS A 11 -22.29 -14.30 0.15
N LEU A 12 -21.94 -13.05 0.52
CA LEU A 12 -21.21 -12.76 1.75
C LEU A 12 -22.15 -12.76 2.96
N THR A 13 -21.76 -13.45 4.01
CA THR A 13 -22.50 -13.48 5.29
C THR A 13 -22.17 -12.30 6.18
N ALA A 14 -20.99 -11.69 6.01
CA ALA A 14 -20.54 -10.48 6.68
C ALA A 14 -19.67 -9.65 5.73
N LEU A 15 -19.79 -8.33 5.83
CA LEU A 15 -18.95 -7.45 5.02
C LEU A 15 -17.54 -7.35 5.61
N PRO A 16 -16.49 -7.30 4.77
CA PRO A 16 -15.11 -7.13 5.20
C PRO A 16 -14.88 -5.82 5.99
N PRO A 17 -13.79 -5.68 6.76
CA PRO A 17 -13.37 -4.39 7.32
C PRO A 17 -13.22 -3.34 6.22
N LEU A 18 -13.48 -2.07 6.55
CA LEU A 18 -13.44 -0.96 5.59
C LEU A 18 -12.32 0.02 5.92
N SER A 19 -11.56 0.37 4.90
CA SER A 19 -10.50 1.39 4.92
C SER A 19 -10.82 2.55 3.97
N LEU A 20 -10.12 3.68 4.15
CA LEU A 20 -10.14 4.81 3.21
C LEU A 20 -8.73 5.06 2.67
N TYR A 21 -8.57 5.03 1.36
CA TYR A 21 -7.36 5.46 0.66
C TYR A 21 -7.59 6.82 0.00
N ILE A 22 -6.70 7.76 0.24
CA ILE A 22 -6.74 9.13 -0.29
C ILE A 22 -5.52 9.33 -1.17
N HIS A 23 -5.75 9.52 -2.46
CA HIS A 23 -4.68 9.69 -3.43
C HIS A 23 -4.35 11.18 -3.64
N ILE A 24 -3.10 11.53 -3.41
CA ILE A 24 -2.55 12.87 -3.67
C ILE A 24 -1.58 12.76 -4.86
N PRO A 25 -1.94 13.21 -6.06
CA PRO A 25 -1.23 12.85 -7.29
C PRO A 25 -0.01 13.71 -7.62
N TRP A 26 0.47 14.57 -6.74
CA TRP A 26 1.57 15.49 -7.06
C TRP A 26 2.87 15.16 -6.36
N CYS A 27 3.97 15.38 -7.09
CA CYS A 27 5.34 15.37 -6.59
C CYS A 27 6.04 16.67 -7.00
N ILE A 28 7.05 17.11 -6.26
CA ILE A 28 7.97 18.17 -6.71
C ILE A 28 8.67 17.70 -7.99
N LYS A 29 9.21 16.49 -7.96
CA LYS A 29 9.86 15.82 -9.09
C LYS A 29 9.47 14.35 -9.10
N LYS A 30 9.05 13.82 -10.26
CA LYS A 30 8.74 12.39 -10.41
C LYS A 30 10.04 11.60 -10.58
N CYS A 31 10.23 10.57 -9.74
CA CYS A 31 11.39 9.69 -9.81
C CYS A 31 11.35 8.82 -11.07
N PRO A 32 12.51 8.48 -11.68
CA PRO A 32 12.56 7.75 -12.95
C PRO A 32 12.12 6.28 -12.86
N TYR A 33 12.02 5.71 -11.67
CA TYR A 33 11.53 4.36 -11.43
C TYR A 33 10.04 4.29 -11.05
N CYS A 34 9.41 5.43 -10.72
CA CYS A 34 8.08 5.45 -10.12
C CYS A 34 6.98 5.27 -11.18
N ASP A 35 6.17 4.20 -11.03
CA ASP A 35 5.01 3.87 -11.86
C ASP A 35 3.68 4.42 -11.31
N PHE A 36 3.69 4.96 -10.07
CA PHE A 36 2.48 5.51 -9.44
C PHE A 36 1.85 6.60 -10.28
N ASN A 37 0.53 6.80 -10.10
CA ASN A 37 -0.19 7.91 -10.72
C ASN A 37 0.23 9.24 -10.09
N SER A 38 1.47 9.65 -10.35
CA SER A 38 2.06 10.87 -9.83
C SER A 38 2.46 11.83 -10.95
N HIS A 39 2.30 13.12 -10.71
CA HIS A 39 2.51 14.20 -11.66
C HIS A 39 3.41 15.27 -11.07
N SER A 40 4.43 15.70 -11.81
CA SER A 40 5.28 16.81 -11.37
C SER A 40 4.48 18.11 -11.34
N LEU A 41 4.65 18.88 -10.27
CA LEU A 41 4.07 20.21 -10.14
C LEU A 41 4.64 21.15 -11.20
N LYS A 42 3.74 21.80 -11.96
CA LYS A 42 4.13 22.82 -12.96
C LYS A 42 3.68 24.22 -12.57
N ASN A 43 2.51 24.37 -11.96
CA ASN A 43 1.82 25.65 -11.75
C ASN A 43 1.17 25.71 -10.36
N GLY A 44 1.96 25.60 -9.27
CA GLY A 44 1.40 25.62 -7.91
C GLY A 44 0.54 24.40 -7.58
N LEU A 45 0.24 24.22 -6.33
CA LEU A 45 -0.58 23.11 -5.83
C LEU A 45 -2.01 23.61 -5.59
N PRO A 46 -3.05 23.06 -6.25
CA PRO A 46 -4.43 23.52 -6.10
C PRO A 46 -5.08 22.89 -4.85
N GLU A 47 -4.47 23.08 -3.66
CA GLU A 47 -4.86 22.38 -2.43
C GLU A 47 -6.35 22.53 -2.10
N ALA A 48 -6.85 23.78 -2.00
CA ALA A 48 -8.22 24.03 -1.60
C ALA A 48 -9.23 23.36 -2.53
N ALA A 49 -9.04 23.52 -3.84
CA ALA A 49 -9.91 22.91 -4.84
C ALA A 49 -9.84 21.37 -4.83
N TYR A 50 -8.65 20.82 -4.51
CA TYR A 50 -8.50 19.37 -4.45
C TYR A 50 -9.14 18.77 -3.19
N ILE A 51 -9.05 19.46 -2.03
CA ILE A 51 -9.78 19.06 -0.81
C ILE A 51 -11.29 19.06 -1.06
N ASP A 52 -11.83 20.10 -1.72
CA ASP A 52 -13.26 20.16 -2.07
C ASP A 52 -13.66 18.99 -2.99
N ALA A 53 -12.81 18.67 -3.97
CA ALA A 53 -13.04 17.56 -4.88
C ALA A 53 -12.99 16.19 -4.14
N LEU A 54 -12.05 16.00 -3.21
CA LEU A 54 -11.97 14.77 -2.39
C LEU A 54 -13.19 14.60 -1.49
N LEU A 55 -13.69 15.66 -0.88
CA LEU A 55 -14.90 15.61 -0.06
C LEU A 55 -16.15 15.32 -0.92
N THR A 56 -16.23 15.89 -2.12
CA THR A 56 -17.28 15.59 -3.10
C THR A 56 -17.23 14.13 -3.54
N ASP A 57 -16.02 13.60 -3.85
CA ASP A 57 -15.82 12.20 -4.20
C ASP A 57 -16.25 11.26 -3.06
N LEU A 58 -15.89 11.61 -1.82
CA LEU A 58 -16.30 10.84 -0.65
C LEU A 58 -17.83 10.82 -0.47
N GLN A 59 -18.50 11.95 -0.70
CA GLN A 59 -19.96 12.03 -0.61
C GLN A 59 -20.66 11.09 -1.61
N LEU A 60 -20.09 10.88 -2.80
CA LEU A 60 -20.62 9.91 -3.78
C LEU A 60 -20.59 8.47 -3.28
N GLU A 61 -19.67 8.16 -2.38
CA GLU A 61 -19.49 6.79 -1.85
C GLU A 61 -20.41 6.48 -0.65
N LEU A 62 -20.96 7.48 0.03
CA LEU A 62 -21.76 7.27 1.23
C LEU A 62 -22.92 6.27 1.05
N PRO A 63 -23.68 6.30 -0.06
CA PRO A 63 -24.74 5.32 -0.30
C PRO A 63 -24.24 3.87 -0.42
N ASN A 64 -22.97 3.69 -0.76
CA ASN A 64 -22.36 2.37 -1.03
C ASN A 64 -21.83 1.68 0.23
N ILE A 65 -21.68 2.39 1.34
CA ILE A 65 -21.04 1.88 2.56
C ILE A 65 -21.98 1.73 3.76
N TRP A 66 -23.23 2.23 3.67
CA TRP A 66 -24.27 2.06 4.72
C TRP A 66 -23.81 2.39 6.15
N GLY A 67 -23.00 3.44 6.33
CA GLY A 67 -22.49 3.84 7.65
C GLY A 67 -21.55 2.84 8.29
N ARG A 68 -20.91 1.96 7.51
CA ARG A 68 -19.87 1.03 8.00
C ARG A 68 -18.75 1.80 8.68
N PRO A 69 -18.18 1.29 9.78
CA PRO A 69 -17.03 1.91 10.42
C PRO A 69 -15.78 1.82 9.52
N VAL A 70 -15.01 2.90 9.48
CA VAL A 70 -13.71 2.96 8.81
C VAL A 70 -12.61 2.77 9.84
N GLU A 71 -11.75 1.77 9.63
CA GLU A 71 -10.71 1.36 10.58
C GLU A 71 -9.37 2.02 10.32
N THR A 72 -9.06 2.35 9.05
CA THR A 72 -7.80 2.99 8.69
C THR A 72 -7.99 4.01 7.57
N ILE A 73 -7.14 5.03 7.57
CA ILE A 73 -6.99 5.99 6.46
C ILE A 73 -5.54 5.98 6.00
N PHE A 74 -5.31 6.02 4.70
CA PHE A 74 -3.98 6.10 4.14
C PHE A 74 -3.91 7.19 3.07
N PHE A 75 -3.06 8.18 3.28
CA PHE A 75 -2.74 9.22 2.31
C PHE A 75 -1.50 8.78 1.53
N GLY A 76 -1.66 8.51 0.24
CA GLY A 76 -0.58 8.03 -0.62
C GLY A 76 -0.61 8.60 -2.04
N GLY A 77 0.27 8.08 -2.87
CA GLY A 77 0.29 8.31 -4.31
C GLY A 77 1.52 9.06 -4.82
N GLY A 78 1.50 10.38 -4.89
CA GLY A 78 2.65 11.20 -5.22
C GLY A 78 3.46 11.54 -3.96
N THR A 79 3.16 12.70 -3.39
CA THR A 79 3.79 13.18 -2.16
C THR A 79 2.75 13.90 -1.31
N PRO A 80 1.98 13.19 -0.48
CA PRO A 80 0.94 13.79 0.36
C PRO A 80 1.46 14.88 1.29
N SER A 81 2.70 14.77 1.77
CA SER A 81 3.35 15.77 2.64
C SER A 81 3.60 17.13 1.96
N LEU A 82 3.36 17.27 0.67
CA LEU A 82 3.36 18.58 -0.01
C LEU A 82 2.23 19.47 0.48
N PHE A 83 1.08 18.91 0.86
CA PHE A 83 -0.06 19.67 1.37
C PHE A 83 0.29 20.32 2.71
N GLN A 84 -0.35 21.45 2.98
CA GLN A 84 -0.25 22.11 4.27
C GLN A 84 -1.03 21.33 5.34
N ALA A 85 -0.59 21.44 6.59
CA ALA A 85 -1.24 20.74 7.70
C ALA A 85 -2.71 21.16 7.88
N GLU A 86 -3.02 22.44 7.62
CA GLU A 86 -4.38 22.97 7.63
C GLU A 86 -5.28 22.34 6.57
N SER A 87 -4.72 22.04 5.40
CA SER A 87 -5.45 21.32 4.34
C SER A 87 -5.75 19.87 4.72
N ILE A 88 -4.81 19.20 5.37
CA ILE A 88 -5.00 17.84 5.89
C ILE A 88 -6.01 17.84 7.03
N ASP A 89 -5.94 18.79 7.95
CA ASP A 89 -6.93 18.95 9.04
C ASP A 89 -8.34 19.19 8.49
N ARG A 90 -8.48 20.09 7.53
CA ARG A 90 -9.76 20.37 6.86
C ARG A 90 -10.33 19.10 6.21
N LEU A 91 -9.49 18.32 5.51
CA LEU A 91 -9.93 17.07 4.89
C LEU A 91 -10.34 16.04 5.95
N LEU A 92 -9.53 15.83 6.98
CA LEU A 92 -9.86 14.88 8.05
C LEU A 92 -11.10 15.28 8.85
N SER A 93 -11.31 16.58 9.06
CA SER A 93 -12.54 17.11 9.67
C SER A 93 -13.77 16.82 8.82
N GLY A 94 -13.67 16.99 7.48
CA GLY A 94 -14.71 16.59 6.53
C GLY A 94 -14.95 15.08 6.53
N VAL A 95 -13.89 14.27 6.53
CA VAL A 95 -14.00 12.81 6.62
C VAL A 95 -14.72 12.38 7.91
N ARG A 96 -14.35 12.95 9.06
CA ARG A 96 -15.02 12.65 10.35
C ARG A 96 -16.50 13.04 10.37
N SER A 97 -16.88 14.08 9.60
CA SER A 97 -18.29 14.49 9.50
C SER A 97 -19.12 13.57 8.60
N LEU A 98 -18.49 12.91 7.62
CA LEU A 98 -19.14 12.08 6.62
C LEU A 98 -19.10 10.59 6.94
N LEU A 99 -18.03 10.11 7.59
CA LEU A 99 -17.80 8.70 7.88
C LEU A 99 -17.80 8.41 9.36
N ARG A 100 -18.22 7.20 9.70
CA ARG A 100 -18.04 6.64 11.03
C ARG A 100 -16.60 6.17 11.19
N LEU A 101 -15.68 7.10 11.46
CA LEU A 101 -14.28 6.76 11.73
C LEU A 101 -14.15 6.14 13.13
N GLN A 102 -13.45 5.01 13.24
CA GLN A 102 -13.17 4.39 14.54
C GLN A 102 -12.26 5.30 15.37
N PRO A 103 -12.47 5.40 16.71
CA PRO A 103 -11.65 6.24 17.58
C PRO A 103 -10.14 5.91 17.50
N GLU A 104 -9.81 4.63 17.30
CA GLU A 104 -8.45 4.10 17.21
C GLU A 104 -8.01 3.85 15.76
N ALA A 105 -8.61 4.57 14.81
CA ALA A 105 -8.24 4.43 13.40
C ALA A 105 -6.76 4.76 13.19
N GLU A 106 -6.06 3.89 12.46
CA GLU A 106 -4.70 4.21 12.01
C GLU A 106 -4.79 5.14 10.81
N ILE A 107 -4.20 6.33 10.93
CA ILE A 107 -4.18 7.34 9.86
C ILE A 107 -2.74 7.56 9.44
N THR A 108 -2.38 7.00 8.27
CA THR A 108 -1.04 7.06 7.72
C THR A 108 -0.93 8.17 6.67
N LEU A 109 0.20 8.89 6.67
CA LEU A 109 0.53 9.86 5.62
C LEU A 109 1.94 9.56 5.09
N GLU A 110 2.07 9.44 3.76
CA GLU A 110 3.36 9.34 3.08
C GLU A 110 4.05 10.70 3.02
N ALA A 111 5.35 10.71 3.33
CA ALA A 111 6.18 11.90 3.35
C ALA A 111 7.54 11.67 2.70
N ASN A 112 8.05 12.68 2.02
CA ASN A 112 9.46 12.75 1.68
C ASN A 112 10.26 13.32 2.86
N PRO A 113 11.54 12.94 3.01
CA PRO A 113 12.37 13.42 4.11
C PRO A 113 13.05 14.77 3.80
N GLY A 114 12.40 15.66 3.03
CA GLY A 114 12.92 17.01 2.77
C GLY A 114 12.70 17.96 3.95
N THR A 115 13.51 19.02 4.01
CA THR A 115 13.44 20.01 5.11
C THR A 115 12.07 20.66 5.21
N PHE A 116 11.46 21.01 4.09
CA PHE A 116 10.14 21.64 4.03
C PHE A 116 9.03 20.75 4.60
N GLU A 117 9.09 19.44 4.40
CA GLU A 117 8.10 18.49 4.90
C GLU A 117 8.26 18.26 6.40
N ILE A 118 9.51 18.24 6.89
CA ILE A 118 9.81 18.02 8.32
C ILE A 118 9.16 19.10 9.20
N GLU A 119 9.16 20.35 8.75
CA GLU A 119 8.56 21.49 9.47
C GLU A 119 7.05 21.33 9.69
N LYS A 120 6.38 20.51 8.84
CA LYS A 120 4.93 20.26 8.91
C LYS A 120 4.54 19.06 9.76
N PHE A 121 5.47 18.21 10.18
CA PHE A 121 5.16 16.96 10.88
C PHE A 121 4.35 17.16 12.16
N GLN A 122 4.65 18.21 12.94
CA GLN A 122 3.85 18.56 14.11
C GLN A 122 2.40 18.89 13.72
N GLY A 123 2.21 19.72 12.70
CA GLY A 123 0.88 20.07 12.20
C GLY A 123 0.11 18.86 11.67
N PHE A 124 0.77 17.89 11.02
CA PHE A 124 0.12 16.63 10.60
C PHE A 124 -0.33 15.82 11.81
N LYS A 125 0.48 15.74 12.89
CA LYS A 125 0.07 15.10 14.13
C LYS A 125 -1.16 15.79 14.72
N ASP A 126 -1.14 17.11 14.81
CA ASP A 126 -2.23 17.92 15.36
C ASP A 126 -3.52 17.78 14.53
N ALA A 127 -3.42 17.61 13.20
CA ALA A 127 -4.53 17.29 12.32
C ALA A 127 -5.11 15.88 12.56
N GLY A 128 -4.34 14.99 13.22
CA GLY A 128 -4.78 13.65 13.60
C GLY A 128 -4.15 12.54 12.79
N ILE A 129 -3.04 12.77 12.07
CA ILE A 129 -2.20 11.71 11.53
C ILE A 129 -1.60 10.93 12.72
N THR A 130 -1.63 9.60 12.64
CA THR A 130 -1.14 8.70 13.71
C THR A 130 0.10 7.93 13.31
N ARG A 131 0.43 7.88 12.01
CA ARG A 131 1.56 7.14 11.45
C ARG A 131 2.15 7.90 10.26
N LEU A 132 3.47 7.97 10.16
CA LEU A 132 4.17 8.45 8.95
C LEU A 132 4.84 7.30 8.21
N SER A 133 4.85 7.38 6.86
CA SER A 133 5.67 6.56 5.99
C SER A 133 6.67 7.45 5.26
N ILE A 134 7.96 7.27 5.52
CA ILE A 134 9.01 8.18 5.05
C ILE A 134 9.79 7.52 3.91
N GLY A 135 9.65 8.07 2.71
CA GLY A 135 10.31 7.58 1.50
C GLY A 135 11.80 7.92 1.46
N VAL A 136 12.61 7.24 2.25
CA VAL A 136 14.08 7.44 2.34
C VAL A 136 14.81 6.87 1.14
N GLN A 137 14.53 5.63 0.80
CA GLN A 137 15.08 4.80 -0.27
C GLN A 137 16.53 4.34 -0.01
N SER A 138 17.43 5.22 0.41
CA SER A 138 18.82 4.92 0.80
C SER A 138 19.35 6.05 1.68
N PHE A 139 20.39 5.79 2.47
CA PHE A 139 21.14 6.83 3.18
C PHE A 139 22.43 7.23 2.44
N ASN A 140 22.72 6.58 1.32
CA ASN A 140 23.86 6.88 0.45
C ASN A 140 23.49 7.94 -0.59
N ASP A 141 24.16 9.09 -0.56
CA ASP A 141 23.86 10.25 -1.41
C ASP A 141 24.05 9.95 -2.91
N ASP A 142 25.04 9.13 -3.29
CA ASP A 142 25.25 8.74 -4.69
C ASP A 142 24.09 7.86 -5.20
N MET A 143 23.59 6.95 -4.38
CA MET A 143 22.44 6.11 -4.73
C MET A 143 21.17 6.95 -4.83
N LEU A 144 20.94 7.88 -3.88
CA LEU A 144 19.83 8.82 -3.93
C LEU A 144 19.83 9.67 -5.21
N ALA A 145 21.00 10.18 -5.59
CA ALA A 145 21.17 10.96 -6.82
C ALA A 145 20.82 10.13 -8.07
N ARG A 146 21.26 8.85 -8.14
CA ARG A 146 20.92 7.91 -9.23
C ARG A 146 19.43 7.61 -9.29
N LEU A 147 18.76 7.50 -8.14
CA LEU A 147 17.31 7.33 -8.04
C LEU A 147 16.54 8.62 -8.36
N GLY A 148 17.24 9.75 -8.60
CA GLY A 148 16.62 11.05 -8.88
C GLY A 148 15.95 11.69 -7.66
N ARG A 149 16.32 11.26 -6.44
CA ARG A 149 15.83 11.85 -5.20
C ARG A 149 16.35 13.25 -5.00
N VAL A 150 15.59 14.07 -4.27
CA VAL A 150 15.90 15.48 -4.03
C VAL A 150 16.49 15.74 -2.65
N HIS A 151 16.44 14.76 -1.76
CA HIS A 151 17.01 14.80 -0.41
C HIS A 151 18.32 14.01 -0.34
N ASN A 152 19.07 14.21 0.73
CA ASN A 152 20.30 13.50 1.08
C ASN A 152 20.12 12.66 2.36
N GLY A 153 21.12 11.81 2.67
CA GLY A 153 21.06 10.91 3.83
C GLY A 153 20.93 11.64 5.17
N LYS A 154 21.54 12.83 5.33
CA LYS A 154 21.43 13.63 6.55
C LYS A 154 20.02 14.18 6.75
N GLU A 155 19.37 14.65 5.69
CA GLU A 155 17.97 15.08 5.72
C GLU A 155 17.05 13.90 6.07
N ALA A 156 17.31 12.72 5.51
CA ALA A 156 16.58 11.51 5.83
C ALA A 156 16.66 11.16 7.32
N LEU A 157 17.84 11.17 7.91
CA LEU A 157 18.03 10.94 9.36
C LEU A 157 17.32 11.98 10.22
N THR A 158 17.35 13.25 9.81
CA THR A 158 16.66 14.34 10.52
C THR A 158 15.14 14.14 10.48
N ALA A 159 14.59 13.75 9.32
CA ALA A 159 13.17 13.45 9.15
C ALA A 159 12.72 12.30 10.05
N ILE A 160 13.48 11.20 10.05
CA ILE A 160 13.21 10.02 10.87
C ILE A 160 13.24 10.40 12.36
N ALA A 161 14.29 11.08 12.81
CA ALA A 161 14.42 11.48 14.20
C ALA A 161 13.27 12.40 14.66
N THR A 162 12.79 13.29 13.78
CA THR A 162 11.64 14.15 14.05
C THR A 162 10.35 13.35 14.10
N ALA A 163 10.15 12.43 13.13
CA ALA A 163 8.98 11.57 13.11
C ALA A 163 8.87 10.70 14.36
N LEU A 164 9.97 10.06 14.79
CA LEU A 164 9.99 9.17 15.96
C LEU A 164 9.78 9.93 17.29
N LYS A 165 10.02 11.24 17.34
CA LYS A 165 9.65 12.07 18.50
C LYS A 165 8.15 12.39 18.54
N LEU A 166 7.52 12.48 17.38
CA LEU A 166 6.14 12.93 17.25
C LEU A 166 5.15 11.77 17.16
N PHE A 167 5.51 10.66 16.51
CA PHE A 167 4.62 9.56 16.20
C PHE A 167 5.12 8.27 16.85
N ASP A 168 4.21 7.51 17.45
CA ASP A 168 4.51 6.18 18.00
C ASP A 168 4.80 5.14 16.90
N LYS A 169 4.30 5.42 15.69
CA LYS A 169 4.48 4.57 14.52
C LYS A 169 5.07 5.37 13.36
N ALA A 170 6.24 4.97 12.91
CA ALA A 170 6.85 5.49 11.70
C ALA A 170 7.43 4.34 10.88
N ASN A 171 7.24 4.42 9.57
CA ASN A 171 7.83 3.52 8.59
C ASN A 171 8.96 4.22 7.85
N ILE A 172 10.01 3.47 7.55
CA ILE A 172 11.10 3.87 6.65
C ILE A 172 10.98 3.01 5.39
N ASP A 173 10.81 3.64 4.24
CA ASP A 173 10.89 2.95 2.96
C ASP A 173 12.34 2.94 2.50
N LEU A 174 12.91 1.75 2.30
CA LEU A 174 14.21 1.51 1.70
C LEU A 174 14.07 0.79 0.37
N MET A 175 15.02 1.00 -0.51
CA MET A 175 15.15 0.24 -1.74
C MET A 175 16.50 -0.48 -1.76
N TYR A 176 16.52 -1.72 -2.26
CA TYR A 176 17.73 -2.50 -2.47
C TYR A 176 17.86 -2.94 -3.93
N ALA A 177 18.95 -3.62 -4.26
CA ALA A 177 19.34 -3.92 -5.63
C ALA A 177 19.50 -2.67 -6.51
N LEU A 178 20.04 -1.59 -5.92
CA LEU A 178 20.26 -0.30 -6.56
C LEU A 178 21.47 -0.35 -7.53
N PRO A 179 21.57 0.60 -8.49
CA PRO A 179 22.69 0.67 -9.40
C PRO A 179 24.05 0.79 -8.68
N ASN A 180 24.96 -0.16 -8.89
CA ASN A 180 26.25 -0.35 -8.21
C ASN A 180 26.15 -0.67 -6.70
N GLN A 181 25.01 -1.07 -6.21
CA GLN A 181 24.87 -1.51 -4.82
C GLN A 181 25.54 -2.87 -4.64
N THR A 182 26.28 -3.02 -3.54
CA THR A 182 26.84 -4.28 -3.07
C THR A 182 26.09 -4.74 -1.83
N VAL A 183 26.26 -5.99 -1.42
CA VAL A 183 25.74 -6.51 -0.15
C VAL A 183 26.13 -5.58 1.02
N GLN A 184 27.38 -5.13 1.08
CA GLN A 184 27.83 -4.27 2.17
C GLN A 184 27.10 -2.93 2.18
N THR A 185 26.96 -2.27 1.03
CA THR A 185 26.28 -0.95 0.98
C THR A 185 24.77 -1.07 1.22
N ALA A 186 24.15 -2.20 0.90
CA ALA A 186 22.76 -2.48 1.27
C ALA A 186 22.62 -2.71 2.79
N LEU A 187 23.55 -3.44 3.39
CA LEU A 187 23.61 -3.63 4.85
C LEU A 187 23.86 -2.31 5.59
N ASP A 188 24.69 -1.41 5.06
CA ASP A 188 24.92 -0.09 5.65
C ASP A 188 23.61 0.72 5.73
N ASP A 189 22.78 0.70 4.67
CA ASP A 189 21.45 1.32 4.66
C ASP A 189 20.52 0.70 5.71
N VAL A 190 20.44 -0.62 5.75
CA VAL A 190 19.55 -1.33 6.70
C VAL A 190 19.99 -1.12 8.15
N GLN A 191 21.29 -1.22 8.43
CA GLN A 191 21.83 -1.00 9.78
C GLN A 191 21.61 0.45 10.24
N THR A 192 21.73 1.41 9.33
CA THR A 192 21.40 2.81 9.59
C THR A 192 19.92 2.95 9.96
N ALA A 193 19.00 2.35 9.19
CA ALA A 193 17.58 2.36 9.50
C ALA A 193 17.27 1.72 10.85
N ILE A 194 17.84 0.56 11.15
CA ILE A 194 17.68 -0.14 12.45
C ILE A 194 18.17 0.74 13.59
N ALA A 195 19.32 1.38 13.45
CA ALA A 195 19.92 2.25 14.47
C ALA A 195 19.07 3.49 14.80
N THR A 196 18.16 3.91 13.92
CA THR A 196 17.22 5.02 14.20
C THR A 196 16.20 4.69 15.28
N GLY A 197 15.93 3.39 15.54
CA GLY A 197 14.88 2.93 16.43
C GLY A 197 13.49 2.86 15.79
N ALA A 198 13.39 2.96 14.45
CA ALA A 198 12.13 2.77 13.73
C ALA A 198 11.52 1.39 14.02
N THR A 199 10.20 1.33 14.07
CA THR A 199 9.46 0.10 14.40
C THR A 199 8.89 -0.62 13.19
N HIS A 200 9.00 -0.01 12.01
CA HIS A 200 8.54 -0.55 10.73
C HIS A 200 9.51 -0.13 9.63
N ILE A 201 9.89 -1.08 8.79
CA ILE A 201 10.75 -0.84 7.61
C ILE A 201 10.13 -1.57 6.43
N SER A 202 9.91 -0.85 5.34
CA SER A 202 9.57 -1.44 4.04
C SER A 202 10.83 -1.50 3.20
N ALA A 203 11.20 -2.68 2.75
CA ALA A 203 12.37 -2.91 1.90
C ALA A 203 11.90 -3.40 0.52
N TYR A 204 12.12 -2.58 -0.52
CA TYR A 204 11.65 -2.84 -1.87
C TYR A 204 12.84 -3.16 -2.79
N HIS A 205 12.72 -4.23 -3.57
CA HIS A 205 13.60 -4.46 -4.70
C HIS A 205 13.35 -3.39 -5.78
N LEU A 206 14.40 -2.78 -6.32
CA LEU A 206 14.26 -1.84 -7.45
C LEU A 206 13.81 -2.61 -8.70
N THR A 207 12.57 -2.40 -9.13
CA THR A 207 11.98 -2.99 -10.33
C THR A 207 11.94 -2.02 -11.50
N MET A 208 12.08 -2.57 -12.73
CA MET A 208 12.05 -1.81 -13.98
C MET A 208 10.65 -1.82 -14.56
N GLU A 209 9.76 -0.95 -14.03
CA GLU A 209 8.37 -0.90 -14.46
C GLU A 209 8.23 -0.38 -15.91
N PRO A 210 7.46 -1.05 -16.80
CA PRO A 210 7.45 -0.81 -18.25
C PRO A 210 7.15 0.64 -18.67
N ASN A 211 6.33 1.36 -17.90
CA ASN A 211 5.89 2.72 -18.23
C ASN A 211 6.71 3.81 -17.53
N THR A 212 7.92 3.48 -17.10
CA THR A 212 8.83 4.42 -16.41
C THR A 212 10.08 4.71 -17.25
N PRO A 213 10.78 5.83 -17.02
CA PRO A 213 12.07 6.07 -17.64
C PRO A 213 13.06 4.93 -17.43
N PHE A 214 13.12 4.32 -16.24
CA PHE A 214 13.99 3.17 -15.98
C PHE A 214 13.55 1.90 -16.71
N GLY A 215 12.26 1.69 -16.91
CA GLY A 215 11.75 0.59 -17.72
C GLY A 215 12.14 0.72 -19.21
N HIS A 216 12.16 1.95 -19.74
CA HIS A 216 12.59 2.21 -21.12
C HIS A 216 14.11 2.23 -21.28
N THR A 217 14.82 2.73 -20.27
CA THR A 217 16.30 2.85 -20.29
C THR A 217 16.81 2.52 -18.90
N PRO A 218 17.06 1.23 -18.61
CA PRO A 218 17.57 0.81 -17.31
C PRO A 218 18.90 1.50 -16.97
N PRO A 219 19.10 1.91 -15.71
CA PRO A 219 20.33 2.53 -15.27
C PRO A 219 21.50 1.54 -15.38
N LYS A 220 22.69 2.04 -15.64
CA LYS A 220 23.91 1.22 -15.67
C LYS A 220 24.25 0.76 -14.24
N GLY A 221 24.81 -0.45 -14.15
CA GLY A 221 25.32 -0.99 -12.88
C GLY A 221 24.25 -1.66 -12.01
N LEU A 222 23.12 -2.05 -12.57
CA LEU A 222 22.17 -2.92 -11.85
C LEU A 222 22.87 -4.25 -11.52
N PRO A 223 22.68 -4.78 -10.30
CA PRO A 223 23.19 -6.09 -9.95
C PRO A 223 22.55 -7.17 -10.85
N GLN A 224 23.32 -8.22 -11.15
CA GLN A 224 22.78 -9.42 -11.80
C GLN A 224 21.91 -10.19 -10.81
N ASP A 225 21.07 -11.11 -11.30
CA ASP A 225 20.07 -11.82 -10.50
C ASP A 225 20.65 -12.48 -9.25
N GLU A 226 21.78 -13.19 -9.36
CA GLU A 226 22.45 -13.82 -8.21
C GLU A 226 22.89 -12.78 -7.17
N ALA A 227 23.51 -11.68 -7.62
CA ALA A 227 23.95 -10.62 -6.72
C ALA A 227 22.76 -9.86 -6.10
N ALA A 228 21.63 -9.75 -6.81
CA ALA A 228 20.40 -9.17 -6.29
C ALA A 228 19.79 -10.06 -5.19
N LEU A 229 19.80 -11.38 -5.37
CA LEU A 229 19.37 -12.35 -4.35
C LEU A 229 20.29 -12.30 -3.11
N ASP A 230 21.62 -12.25 -3.29
CA ASP A 230 22.56 -12.11 -2.17
C ASP A 230 22.29 -10.83 -1.36
N ILE A 231 21.93 -9.73 -2.05
CA ILE A 231 21.57 -8.46 -1.40
C ILE A 231 20.24 -8.62 -0.64
N GLU A 232 19.24 -9.23 -1.25
CA GLU A 232 17.93 -9.48 -0.64
C GLU A 232 18.07 -10.31 0.63
N ASP A 233 18.76 -11.45 0.56
CA ASP A 233 18.99 -12.34 1.70
C ASP A 233 19.73 -11.62 2.84
N ALA A 234 20.72 -10.80 2.51
CA ALA A 234 21.45 -10.04 3.51
C ALA A 234 20.57 -8.97 4.19
N VAL A 235 19.74 -8.25 3.42
CA VAL A 235 18.79 -7.25 3.91
C VAL A 235 17.76 -7.90 4.83
N HIS A 236 17.13 -8.98 4.38
CA HIS A 236 16.13 -9.71 5.15
C HIS A 236 16.73 -10.29 6.44
N GLY A 237 17.87 -10.96 6.34
CA GLY A 237 18.56 -11.53 7.51
C GLY A 237 18.97 -10.48 8.54
N ALA A 238 19.40 -9.28 8.11
CA ALA A 238 19.76 -8.19 9.01
C ALA A 238 18.53 -7.63 9.75
N LEU A 239 17.38 -7.48 9.07
CA LEU A 239 16.13 -7.02 9.68
C LEU A 239 15.58 -8.06 10.67
N GLU A 240 15.54 -9.32 10.30
CA GLU A 240 15.09 -10.41 11.16
C GLU A 240 16.02 -10.57 12.38
N GLY A 241 17.33 -10.52 12.16
CA GLY A 241 18.34 -10.56 13.24
C GLY A 241 18.22 -9.39 14.22
N ALA A 242 17.69 -8.26 13.79
CA ALA A 242 17.36 -7.13 14.63
C ALA A 242 15.95 -7.24 15.29
N GLY A 243 15.26 -8.39 15.13
CA GLY A 243 13.96 -8.68 15.72
C GLY A 243 12.77 -8.02 15.06
N PHE A 244 12.87 -7.70 13.76
CA PHE A 244 11.71 -7.39 12.94
C PHE A 244 11.08 -8.68 12.42
N ILE A 245 9.78 -8.70 12.33
CA ILE A 245 8.99 -9.78 11.72
C ILE A 245 8.75 -9.41 10.26
N HIS A 246 9.19 -10.26 9.33
CA HIS A 246 8.83 -10.18 7.93
C HIS A 246 7.38 -10.64 7.79
N TYR A 247 6.41 -9.73 7.67
CA TYR A 247 4.99 -10.09 7.73
C TYR A 247 4.28 -10.06 6.37
N GLU A 248 4.86 -9.38 5.38
CA GLU A 248 4.39 -9.39 3.99
C GLU A 248 5.56 -9.14 3.04
N THR A 249 5.39 -9.36 1.75
CA THR A 249 6.44 -9.40 0.69
C THR A 249 7.56 -8.37 0.86
N SER A 250 7.22 -7.13 1.25
CA SER A 250 8.19 -6.03 1.30
C SER A 250 8.29 -5.35 2.67
N ALA A 251 7.54 -5.82 3.68
CA ALA A 251 7.46 -5.09 4.94
C ALA A 251 7.85 -5.92 6.17
N PHE A 252 8.61 -5.25 7.03
CA PHE A 252 9.16 -5.75 8.26
C PHE A 252 8.72 -4.86 9.43
N ALA A 253 8.22 -5.45 10.50
CA ALA A 253 7.74 -4.70 11.64
C ALA A 253 8.15 -5.33 12.97
N LYS A 254 8.37 -4.50 14.00
CA LYS A 254 8.40 -4.99 15.37
C LYS A 254 7.03 -5.56 15.76
N PRO A 255 6.94 -6.45 16.75
CA PRO A 255 5.67 -7.01 17.20
C PRO A 255 4.61 -5.93 17.41
N THR A 256 3.40 -6.11 16.85
CA THR A 256 2.24 -5.20 16.90
C THR A 256 2.37 -3.88 16.12
N MET A 257 3.46 -3.69 15.36
CA MET A 257 3.73 -2.45 14.62
C MET A 257 3.44 -2.56 13.11
N GLN A 258 2.82 -3.66 12.66
CA GLN A 258 2.43 -3.81 11.25
C GLN A 258 1.48 -2.69 10.81
N CYS A 259 1.52 -2.34 9.53
CA CYS A 259 0.60 -1.38 8.92
C CYS A 259 -0.80 -2.01 8.79
N ARG A 260 -1.76 -1.53 9.58
CA ARG A 260 -3.15 -2.06 9.57
C ARG A 260 -3.85 -1.83 8.24
N HIS A 261 -3.53 -0.72 7.56
CA HIS A 261 -4.09 -0.41 6.25
C HIS A 261 -3.64 -1.44 5.20
N ASN A 262 -2.33 -1.76 5.16
CA ASN A 262 -1.80 -2.76 4.24
C ASN A 262 -2.32 -4.16 4.56
N LEU A 263 -2.39 -4.53 5.85
CA LEU A 263 -3.00 -5.80 6.26
C LEU A 263 -4.44 -5.93 5.79
N ASN A 264 -5.23 -4.83 5.81
CA ASN A 264 -6.60 -4.86 5.28
C ASN A 264 -6.61 -5.20 3.78
N TYR A 265 -5.67 -4.67 2.97
CA TYR A 265 -5.54 -5.06 1.56
C TYR A 265 -5.20 -6.55 1.41
N TRP A 266 -4.16 -7.00 2.11
CA TRP A 266 -3.67 -8.37 1.99
C TRP A 266 -4.67 -9.41 2.51
N GLN A 267 -5.54 -9.05 3.44
CA GLN A 267 -6.65 -9.87 3.91
C GLN A 267 -7.93 -9.68 3.09
N PHE A 268 -7.81 -9.14 1.89
CA PHE A 268 -8.91 -8.89 0.97
C PHE A 268 -10.05 -8.06 1.57
N GLY A 269 -9.73 -7.12 2.45
CA GLY A 269 -10.65 -6.15 3.03
C GLY A 269 -11.18 -5.15 2.00
N ASP A 270 -12.21 -4.40 2.39
CA ASP A 270 -12.76 -3.33 1.56
C ASP A 270 -12.00 -2.01 1.76
N TYR A 271 -11.99 -1.21 0.72
CA TYR A 271 -11.47 0.14 0.80
C TYR A 271 -12.15 1.08 -0.19
N LEU A 272 -12.51 2.26 0.30
CA LEU A 272 -12.83 3.40 -0.53
C LEU A 272 -11.52 3.99 -1.04
N GLY A 273 -11.44 4.27 -2.32
CA GLY A 273 -10.35 5.06 -2.87
C GLY A 273 -10.91 6.38 -3.40
N ILE A 274 -10.45 7.52 -2.92
CA ILE A 274 -10.81 8.85 -3.41
C ILE A 274 -9.59 9.60 -3.92
N GLY A 275 -9.81 10.51 -4.88
CA GLY A 275 -8.73 11.26 -5.50
C GLY A 275 -8.35 10.75 -6.89
N ALA A 276 -7.64 11.59 -7.65
CA ALA A 276 -7.29 11.32 -9.06
C ALA A 276 -6.47 10.03 -9.22
N GLY A 277 -7.04 9.04 -9.92
CA GLY A 277 -6.41 7.74 -10.14
C GLY A 277 -6.52 6.77 -8.98
N ALA A 278 -7.26 7.08 -7.92
CA ALA A 278 -7.51 6.15 -6.83
C ALA A 278 -8.33 4.95 -7.30
N HIS A 279 -8.00 3.79 -6.76
CA HIS A 279 -8.77 2.56 -6.90
C HIS A 279 -9.54 2.27 -5.61
N GLY A 280 -10.63 1.55 -5.71
CA GLY A 280 -11.41 1.07 -4.58
C GLY A 280 -11.93 -0.35 -4.80
N LYS A 281 -12.28 -1.02 -3.70
CA LYS A 281 -12.96 -2.31 -3.68
C LYS A 281 -14.03 -2.27 -2.61
N ILE A 282 -15.27 -2.54 -3.01
CA ILE A 282 -16.41 -2.60 -2.09
C ILE A 282 -17.15 -3.91 -2.29
N SER A 283 -17.35 -4.62 -1.19
CA SER A 283 -18.14 -5.83 -1.13
C SER A 283 -19.58 -5.52 -0.77
N TYR A 284 -20.51 -6.09 -1.52
CA TYR A 284 -21.94 -6.13 -1.26
C TYR A 284 -22.33 -7.58 -0.89
N PRO A 285 -23.52 -7.80 -0.33
CA PRO A 285 -23.93 -9.16 -0.02
C PRO A 285 -23.90 -10.12 -1.22
N ASP A 286 -24.13 -9.62 -2.44
CA ASP A 286 -24.31 -10.38 -3.68
C ASP A 286 -23.20 -10.19 -4.73
N ARG A 287 -22.28 -9.24 -4.53
CA ARG A 287 -21.22 -8.93 -5.50
C ARG A 287 -20.05 -8.18 -4.87
N ILE A 288 -18.95 -8.12 -5.59
CA ILE A 288 -17.79 -7.26 -5.28
C ILE A 288 -17.59 -6.31 -6.45
N GLU A 289 -17.42 -5.01 -6.16
CA GLU A 289 -17.14 -3.98 -7.15
C GLU A 289 -15.74 -3.40 -6.98
N ARG A 290 -15.08 -3.17 -8.11
CA ARG A 290 -13.87 -2.34 -8.22
C ARG A 290 -14.27 -0.96 -8.72
N THR A 291 -13.65 0.08 -8.15
CA THR A 291 -13.83 1.45 -8.62
C THR A 291 -12.49 2.04 -9.03
N VAL A 292 -12.51 2.87 -10.07
CA VAL A 292 -11.31 3.60 -10.54
C VAL A 292 -11.69 5.04 -10.79
N ARG A 293 -10.88 5.98 -10.29
CA ARG A 293 -11.08 7.41 -10.53
C ARG A 293 -10.33 7.86 -11.78
N ARG A 294 -10.80 8.94 -12.38
CA ARG A 294 -10.11 9.59 -13.48
C ARG A 294 -8.65 9.87 -13.10
N ARG A 295 -7.68 9.42 -13.92
CA ARG A 295 -6.26 9.43 -13.57
C ARG A 295 -5.63 10.81 -13.56
N HIS A 296 -5.92 11.63 -14.60
CA HIS A 296 -5.30 12.96 -14.72
C HIS A 296 -5.92 13.94 -13.71
N PRO A 297 -5.13 14.64 -12.88
CA PRO A 297 -5.65 15.49 -11.80
C PRO A 297 -6.58 16.62 -12.29
N ASN A 298 -6.26 17.28 -13.41
CA ASN A 298 -7.10 18.35 -13.95
C ASN A 298 -8.45 17.84 -14.43
N ASP A 299 -8.49 16.67 -15.08
CA ASP A 299 -9.73 16.04 -15.53
C ASP A 299 -10.59 15.63 -14.35
N TYR A 300 -9.96 15.07 -13.31
CA TYR A 300 -10.63 14.73 -12.06
C TYR A 300 -11.26 15.96 -11.41
N LEU A 301 -10.49 17.06 -11.25
CA LEU A 301 -10.99 18.30 -10.69
C LEU A 301 -12.16 18.88 -11.48
N ALA A 302 -12.04 18.95 -12.81
CA ALA A 302 -13.09 19.46 -13.68
C ALA A 302 -14.38 18.64 -13.59
N LEU A 303 -14.27 17.31 -13.52
CA LEU A 303 -15.42 16.41 -13.38
C LEU A 303 -16.03 16.53 -11.97
N MET A 304 -15.24 16.59 -10.91
CA MET A 304 -15.77 16.75 -9.55
C MET A 304 -16.56 18.04 -9.36
N GLN A 305 -16.23 19.10 -10.10
CA GLN A 305 -16.96 20.37 -10.09
C GLN A 305 -18.24 20.33 -10.92
N SER A 306 -18.27 19.60 -12.03
CA SER A 306 -19.36 19.67 -13.01
C SER A 306 -20.25 18.42 -13.06
N GLN A 307 -19.67 17.24 -13.06
CA GLN A 307 -20.35 15.96 -13.24
C GLN A 307 -19.63 14.85 -12.42
N PRO A 308 -19.68 14.91 -11.06
CA PRO A 308 -18.85 14.09 -10.19
C PRO A 308 -18.97 12.57 -10.47
N SER A 309 -20.18 12.08 -10.77
CA SER A 309 -20.38 10.66 -11.07
C SER A 309 -19.61 10.15 -12.30
N LYS A 310 -19.24 11.00 -13.23
CA LYS A 310 -18.43 10.64 -14.41
C LYS A 310 -16.94 10.53 -14.13
N ALA A 311 -16.50 10.98 -12.97
CA ALA A 311 -15.10 10.82 -12.53
C ALA A 311 -14.81 9.41 -12.00
N VAL A 312 -15.85 8.60 -11.74
CA VAL A 312 -15.74 7.27 -11.15
C VAL A 312 -16.26 6.21 -12.11
N GLU A 313 -15.40 5.25 -12.44
CA GLU A 313 -15.79 4.03 -13.16
C GLU A 313 -16.00 2.90 -12.13
N ARG A 314 -17.05 2.09 -12.33
CA ARG A 314 -17.38 0.93 -11.49
C ARG A 314 -17.48 -0.31 -12.34
N LYS A 315 -16.90 -1.41 -11.85
CA LYS A 315 -16.97 -2.72 -12.49
C LYS A 315 -17.21 -3.80 -11.44
N THR A 316 -18.23 -4.62 -11.63
CA THR A 316 -18.41 -5.85 -10.85
C THR A 316 -17.31 -6.84 -11.24
N VAL A 317 -16.67 -7.43 -10.24
CA VAL A 317 -15.69 -8.51 -10.44
C VAL A 317 -16.44 -9.78 -10.80
N ALA A 318 -16.02 -10.46 -11.86
CA ALA A 318 -16.62 -11.72 -12.24
C ALA A 318 -16.33 -12.81 -11.17
N ALA A 319 -17.28 -13.69 -10.94
CA ALA A 319 -17.14 -14.70 -9.89
C ALA A 319 -15.93 -15.63 -10.11
N GLU A 320 -15.61 -15.91 -11.36
CA GLU A 320 -14.44 -16.69 -11.77
C GLU A 320 -13.11 -16.01 -11.46
N ASP A 321 -13.05 -14.67 -11.43
CA ASP A 321 -11.84 -13.90 -11.17
C ASP A 321 -11.57 -13.73 -9.64
N LEU A 322 -12.59 -13.88 -8.81
CA LEU A 322 -12.49 -13.62 -7.35
C LEU A 322 -11.45 -14.48 -6.64
N PRO A 323 -11.26 -15.78 -6.94
CA PRO A 323 -10.21 -16.57 -6.32
C PRO A 323 -8.81 -16.03 -6.61
N PHE A 324 -8.54 -15.68 -7.87
CA PHE A 324 -7.26 -15.08 -8.25
C PHE A 324 -7.03 -13.73 -7.57
N GLU A 325 -8.04 -12.83 -7.58
CA GLU A 325 -7.94 -11.53 -6.89
C GLU A 325 -7.71 -11.70 -5.38
N PHE A 326 -8.32 -12.69 -4.75
CA PHE A 326 -8.09 -13.00 -3.35
C PHE A 326 -6.64 -13.48 -3.12
N MET A 327 -6.20 -14.48 -3.88
CA MET A 327 -4.87 -15.07 -3.74
C MET A 327 -3.75 -14.06 -4.05
N MET A 328 -3.94 -13.16 -5.02
CA MET A 328 -2.99 -12.09 -5.34
C MET A 328 -2.71 -11.17 -4.15
N ASN A 329 -3.68 -10.99 -3.26
CA ASN A 329 -3.50 -10.23 -2.02
C ASN A 329 -3.02 -11.13 -0.87
N ALA A 330 -3.71 -12.24 -0.62
CA ALA A 330 -3.48 -13.10 0.55
C ALA A 330 -2.10 -13.75 0.59
N LEU A 331 -1.58 -14.17 -0.57
CA LEU A 331 -0.26 -14.83 -0.66
C LEU A 331 0.94 -13.87 -0.54
N ARG A 332 0.69 -12.57 -0.37
CA ARG A 332 1.72 -11.61 0.04
C ARG A 332 2.08 -11.74 1.52
N LEU A 333 1.16 -12.25 2.34
CA LEU A 333 1.40 -12.45 3.78
C LEU A 333 2.29 -13.68 4.01
N THR A 334 3.39 -13.49 4.74
CA THR A 334 4.36 -14.57 5.02
C THR A 334 3.76 -15.68 5.89
N ASP A 335 2.91 -15.31 6.85
CA ASP A 335 2.15 -16.27 7.67
C ASP A 335 0.90 -16.79 6.99
N GLY A 336 0.58 -16.27 5.77
CA GLY A 336 -0.62 -16.60 5.03
C GLY A 336 -1.90 -16.11 5.70
N VAL A 337 -3.02 -16.67 5.27
CA VAL A 337 -4.36 -16.37 5.78
C VAL A 337 -5.13 -17.66 6.08
N PRO A 338 -6.08 -17.67 7.03
CA PRO A 338 -6.98 -18.80 7.22
C PRO A 338 -7.69 -19.18 5.91
N ALA A 339 -7.73 -20.46 5.55
CA ALA A 339 -8.38 -20.92 4.31
C ALA A 339 -9.88 -20.57 4.26
N ALA A 340 -10.54 -20.48 5.40
CA ALA A 340 -11.93 -20.05 5.52
C ALA A 340 -12.15 -18.61 5.02
N MET A 341 -11.10 -17.76 5.08
CA MET A 341 -11.18 -16.35 4.66
C MET A 341 -11.52 -16.20 3.18
N LEU A 342 -11.16 -17.15 2.31
CA LEU A 342 -11.58 -17.12 0.90
C LEU A 342 -13.11 -17.05 0.81
N GLN A 343 -13.81 -17.96 1.48
CA GLN A 343 -15.27 -17.98 1.46
C GLN A 343 -15.87 -16.77 2.18
N GLU A 344 -15.29 -16.36 3.29
CA GLU A 344 -15.73 -15.19 4.07
C GLU A 344 -15.64 -13.88 3.27
N ARG A 345 -14.61 -13.74 2.43
CA ARG A 345 -14.31 -12.51 1.67
C ARG A 345 -14.84 -12.51 0.23
N THR A 346 -15.06 -13.69 -0.36
CA THR A 346 -15.47 -13.82 -1.77
C THR A 346 -16.80 -14.53 -1.95
N GLY A 347 -17.30 -15.22 -0.93
CA GLY A 347 -18.45 -16.12 -1.02
C GLY A 347 -18.12 -17.45 -1.74
N ILE A 348 -16.86 -17.67 -2.14
CA ILE A 348 -16.45 -18.87 -2.88
C ILE A 348 -15.78 -19.87 -1.94
N PRO A 349 -16.34 -21.08 -1.78
CA PRO A 349 -15.72 -22.10 -0.95
C PRO A 349 -14.42 -22.63 -1.56
N ALA A 350 -13.41 -22.94 -0.73
CA ALA A 350 -12.11 -23.47 -1.17
C ALA A 350 -12.24 -24.72 -2.04
N ALA A 351 -13.29 -25.52 -1.87
CA ALA A 351 -13.56 -26.70 -2.71
C ALA A 351 -13.70 -26.38 -4.22
N LYS A 352 -14.07 -25.13 -4.57
CA LYS A 352 -14.19 -24.70 -5.98
C LYS A 352 -12.84 -24.49 -6.66
N ILE A 353 -11.79 -24.27 -5.88
CA ILE A 353 -10.41 -24.03 -6.38
C ILE A 353 -9.44 -25.13 -5.91
N MET A 354 -9.95 -26.30 -5.54
CA MET A 354 -9.11 -27.38 -5.00
C MET A 354 -8.03 -27.85 -5.99
N ALA A 355 -8.36 -27.88 -7.29
CA ALA A 355 -7.40 -28.27 -8.32
C ALA A 355 -6.21 -27.29 -8.40
N GLN A 356 -6.47 -26.00 -8.27
CA GLN A 356 -5.45 -24.95 -8.26
C GLN A 356 -4.59 -25.06 -7.00
N ILE A 357 -5.21 -25.27 -5.83
CA ILE A 357 -4.52 -25.47 -4.56
C ILE A 357 -3.59 -26.69 -4.65
N GLU A 358 -4.07 -27.83 -5.12
CA GLU A 358 -3.26 -29.04 -5.27
C GLU A 358 -2.11 -28.84 -6.28
N THR A 359 -2.33 -28.12 -7.37
CA THR A 359 -1.28 -27.77 -8.33
C THR A 359 -0.18 -26.94 -7.66
N ALA A 360 -0.54 -25.92 -6.89
CA ALA A 360 0.42 -25.08 -6.15
C ALA A 360 1.21 -25.89 -5.10
N ARG A 361 0.55 -26.83 -4.39
CA ARG A 361 1.19 -27.76 -3.44
C ARG A 361 2.14 -28.72 -4.10
N GLN A 362 1.73 -29.34 -5.22
CA GLN A 362 2.58 -30.26 -5.98
C GLN A 362 3.85 -29.59 -6.53
N LYS A 363 3.77 -28.29 -6.86
CA LYS A 363 4.93 -27.48 -7.23
C LYS A 363 5.80 -27.07 -6.02
N GLY A 364 5.39 -27.39 -4.80
CA GLY A 364 6.11 -26.98 -3.57
C GLY A 364 6.00 -25.49 -3.25
N LEU A 365 5.04 -24.75 -3.86
CA LEU A 365 4.90 -23.32 -3.70
C LEU A 365 3.91 -22.92 -2.58
N LEU A 366 2.99 -23.81 -2.22
CA LEU A 366 1.98 -23.59 -1.17
C LEU A 366 2.10 -24.70 -0.10
N GLU A 367 1.99 -24.29 1.17
CA GLU A 367 2.02 -25.22 2.32
C GLU A 367 0.90 -26.27 2.24
N THR A 368 1.15 -27.44 2.82
CA THR A 368 0.20 -28.57 2.77
C THR A 368 -0.90 -28.50 3.82
N ASP A 369 -0.79 -27.61 4.82
CA ASP A 369 -1.81 -27.40 5.84
C ASP A 369 -3.13 -26.93 5.17
N PRO A 370 -4.24 -27.70 5.30
CA PRO A 370 -5.51 -27.35 4.67
C PRO A 370 -6.22 -26.16 5.35
N THR A 371 -5.78 -25.75 6.53
CA THR A 371 -6.43 -24.69 7.32
C THR A 371 -5.92 -23.28 6.98
N VAL A 372 -4.80 -23.19 6.24
CA VAL A 372 -4.14 -21.92 5.91
C VAL A 372 -3.69 -21.91 4.45
N PHE A 373 -3.85 -20.78 3.80
CA PHE A 373 -3.16 -20.46 2.54
C PHE A 373 -1.88 -19.72 2.88
N ARG A 374 -0.78 -20.45 2.94
CA ARG A 374 0.55 -19.92 3.25
C ARG A 374 1.52 -20.29 2.13
N PRO A 375 2.23 -19.32 1.53
CA PRO A 375 3.30 -19.65 0.61
C PRO A 375 4.46 -20.32 1.36
N THR A 376 5.10 -21.31 0.75
CA THR A 376 6.37 -21.83 1.22
C THR A 376 7.48 -20.79 1.03
N GLU A 377 8.69 -21.02 1.52
CA GLU A 377 9.84 -20.19 1.21
C GLU A 377 10.05 -20.07 -0.31
N GLN A 378 10.01 -21.19 -1.04
CA GLN A 378 10.05 -21.21 -2.49
C GLN A 378 8.86 -20.46 -3.10
N GLY A 379 7.66 -20.58 -2.53
CA GLY A 379 6.47 -19.85 -3.00
C GLY A 379 6.57 -18.34 -2.84
N ARG A 380 7.29 -17.85 -1.81
CA ARG A 380 7.58 -16.42 -1.66
C ARG A 380 8.57 -15.92 -2.71
N LEU A 381 9.64 -16.66 -2.96
CA LEU A 381 10.63 -16.33 -4.00
C LEU A 381 10.02 -16.33 -5.40
N PHE A 382 9.12 -17.27 -5.68
CA PHE A 382 8.44 -17.43 -6.96
C PHE A 382 6.96 -17.10 -6.87
N LEU A 383 6.62 -15.97 -6.24
CA LEU A 383 5.23 -15.58 -6.00
C LEU A 383 4.40 -15.47 -7.29
N ASN A 384 4.99 -15.00 -8.38
CA ASN A 384 4.30 -14.92 -9.67
C ASN A 384 3.95 -16.31 -10.22
N ASP A 385 4.83 -17.31 -10.07
CA ASP A 385 4.55 -18.69 -10.48
C ASP A 385 3.49 -19.35 -9.60
N LEU A 386 3.50 -19.02 -8.29
CA LEU A 386 2.45 -19.43 -7.36
C LEU A 386 1.10 -18.83 -7.78
N LEU A 387 1.04 -17.55 -8.10
CA LEU A 387 -0.19 -16.85 -8.52
C LEU A 387 -0.73 -17.41 -9.86
N GLN A 388 0.13 -17.80 -10.79
CA GLN A 388 -0.29 -18.44 -12.05
C GLN A 388 -1.07 -19.75 -11.85
N CYS A 389 -0.91 -20.42 -10.71
CA CYS A 389 -1.71 -21.61 -10.41
C CYS A 389 -3.20 -21.30 -10.21
N PHE A 390 -3.56 -20.05 -9.99
CA PHE A 390 -4.93 -19.59 -9.68
C PHE A 390 -5.60 -18.80 -10.83
N LEU A 391 -4.91 -18.65 -11.98
CA LEU A 391 -5.45 -18.06 -13.21
C LEU A 391 -6.36 -18.99 -13.98
#